data_13f948f18fa1a45ab62c9bdaa037f4db
#
_entry.id   13f948f18fa1a45ab62c9bdaa037f4db
#
_cell.length_a   1.000
_cell.length_b   1.000
_cell.length_c   1.000
_cell.angle_alpha   90.00
_cell.angle_beta   90.00
_cell.angle_gamma   90.00
#
_symmetry.space_group_name_H-M   'P 1'
#
loop_
_entity.id
_entity.type
_entity.pdbx_description
1 polymer ?
#
loop_
_entity_poly.entity_id
_entity_poly.type
_entity_poly.pdbx_seq_one_letter_code
_entity_poly.pdbx_strand_id
1 'polypeptide(L)'
;YPGVLRARLAASRGGEVLYFNGPLGNQVGPGQAPTWVVDEAHPVGHGRTVPAGAVPLSTCDRSDPYLCRSFAKTESIGTELANAVTRLLTQARPIDVSQLTVHVEPFYTRLTNIGFRLLIAEGDIGWQPTDLYNCEGTPLSDETCSNSGQELVDDPWITPFLGSQITRGDVFRTQLAHLDLGDVGILWMPGELPPELVHGLPADFNTAPPEKYYTQPHLHAVGAAYKLPGHLLALVEESTTLTVGLGGDQIGYYVPVDEYRLSCLDLVLPGGARCSDLAARGVIEDPEWIGGRKCKTITDDPSALAALGADADAVAAICRYGQGLGRELGEPENHYEETNAAGWDMVDDIWAAAQRLFGT
;
A
#
# COMPACT_ATOMS: atom_id res chain seq x y z
N TYR A 1 -1.63 -13.02 -15.64
CA TYR A 1 -0.97 -14.33 -15.47
C TYR A 1 -1.73 -15.30 -14.55
N PRO A 2 -2.52 -14.89 -13.54
CA PRO A 2 -3.24 -15.83 -12.67
C PRO A 2 -4.19 -16.78 -13.42
N GLY A 3 -4.86 -16.27 -14.46
CA GLY A 3 -5.74 -17.09 -15.30
C GLY A 3 -4.99 -18.21 -16.03
N VAL A 4 -3.80 -17.93 -16.57
CA VAL A 4 -2.96 -18.92 -17.23
C VAL A 4 -2.45 -19.97 -16.23
N LEU A 5 -1.94 -19.52 -15.09
CA LEU A 5 -1.53 -20.39 -13.98
C LEU A 5 -2.64 -21.37 -13.59
N ARG A 6 -3.83 -20.83 -13.29
CA ARG A 6 -4.99 -21.63 -12.88
C ARG A 6 -5.40 -22.64 -13.94
N ALA A 7 -5.52 -22.20 -15.20
CA ALA A 7 -5.91 -23.08 -16.30
C ALA A 7 -4.92 -24.24 -16.49
N ARG A 8 -3.61 -23.99 -16.43
CA ARG A 8 -2.57 -25.01 -16.57
C ARG A 8 -2.57 -26.01 -15.42
N LEU A 9 -2.70 -25.53 -14.18
CA LEU A 9 -2.77 -26.41 -13.01
C LEU A 9 -4.04 -27.26 -13.03
N ALA A 10 -5.20 -26.69 -13.32
CA ALA A 10 -6.46 -27.41 -13.42
C ALA A 10 -6.39 -28.49 -14.51
N ALA A 11 -5.82 -28.17 -15.68
CA ALA A 11 -5.66 -29.14 -16.77
C ALA A 11 -4.71 -30.31 -16.42
N SER A 12 -3.67 -30.05 -15.64
CA SER A 12 -2.65 -31.06 -15.30
C SER A 12 -2.99 -31.90 -14.07
N ARG A 13 -3.77 -31.36 -13.13
CA ARG A 13 -4.05 -31.98 -11.82
C ARG A 13 -5.52 -32.30 -11.59
N GLY A 14 -6.41 -31.64 -12.35
CA GLY A 14 -7.85 -31.66 -12.08
C GLY A 14 -8.22 -30.74 -10.90
N GLY A 15 -9.51 -30.61 -10.63
CA GLY A 15 -10.03 -29.82 -9.54
C GLY A 15 -10.03 -28.30 -9.81
N GLU A 16 -10.40 -27.54 -8.80
CA GLU A 16 -10.42 -26.09 -8.83
C GLU A 16 -9.10 -25.53 -8.27
N VAL A 17 -8.64 -24.44 -8.85
CA VAL A 17 -7.43 -23.73 -8.42
C VAL A 17 -7.81 -22.33 -7.95
N LEU A 18 -7.58 -22.05 -6.69
CA LEU A 18 -7.70 -20.73 -6.10
C LEU A 18 -6.37 -19.99 -6.19
N TYR A 19 -6.43 -18.70 -6.47
CA TYR A 19 -5.28 -17.82 -6.50
C TYR A 19 -5.58 -16.61 -5.63
N PHE A 20 -4.72 -16.31 -4.70
CA PHE A 20 -4.76 -15.12 -3.86
C PHE A 20 -3.46 -14.35 -4.01
N ASN A 21 -3.54 -13.03 -3.98
CA ASN A 21 -2.36 -12.19 -3.86
C ASN A 21 -1.85 -12.27 -2.42
N GLY A 22 -0.53 -12.30 -2.26
CA GLY A 22 0.11 -12.03 -0.98
C GLY A 22 0.23 -10.51 -0.72
N PRO A 23 1.16 -10.09 0.16
CA PRO A 23 1.47 -8.68 0.34
C PRO A 23 2.06 -8.13 -0.96
N LEU A 24 1.39 -7.15 -1.56
CA LEU A 24 1.72 -6.66 -2.90
C LEU A 24 2.05 -5.17 -2.96
N GLY A 25 1.96 -4.46 -1.84
CA GLY A 25 2.49 -3.11 -1.73
C GLY A 25 3.96 -3.07 -2.08
N ASN A 26 4.44 -2.01 -2.72
CA ASN A 26 5.81 -1.87 -3.24
C ASN A 26 6.21 -2.94 -4.28
N GLN A 27 5.26 -3.74 -4.77
CA GLN A 27 5.49 -4.79 -5.75
C GLN A 27 4.90 -4.39 -7.09
N VAL A 28 5.76 -4.07 -8.04
CA VAL A 28 5.34 -3.84 -9.42
C VAL A 28 5.39 -5.16 -10.17
N GLY A 29 4.35 -5.46 -10.94
CA GLY A 29 4.37 -6.58 -11.87
C GLY A 29 5.60 -6.52 -12.78
N PRO A 30 5.93 -7.56 -13.57
CA PRO A 30 7.20 -7.66 -14.31
C PRO A 30 7.46 -6.50 -15.28
N GLY A 31 6.53 -5.55 -15.41
CA GLY A 31 6.71 -4.23 -16.00
C GLY A 31 7.45 -4.27 -17.34
N GLN A 32 8.61 -3.66 -17.38
CA GLN A 32 9.50 -3.65 -18.54
C GLN A 32 10.60 -4.73 -18.48
N ALA A 33 10.54 -5.67 -17.53
CA ALA A 33 11.51 -6.74 -17.47
C ALA A 33 11.50 -7.56 -18.78
N PRO A 34 12.67 -7.89 -19.36
CA PRO A 34 12.77 -8.80 -20.48
C PRO A 34 12.06 -10.13 -20.19
N THR A 35 11.35 -10.64 -21.20
CA THR A 35 10.58 -11.89 -21.12
C THR A 35 10.85 -12.76 -22.35
N TRP A 36 10.87 -14.07 -22.16
CA TRP A 36 11.10 -15.04 -23.21
C TRP A 36 10.23 -16.28 -23.02
N VAL A 37 10.29 -17.19 -23.98
CA VAL A 37 9.56 -18.45 -23.91
C VAL A 37 10.11 -19.30 -22.78
N VAL A 38 9.21 -19.81 -21.94
CA VAL A 38 9.56 -20.81 -20.92
C VAL A 38 9.70 -22.16 -21.59
N ASP A 39 10.87 -22.75 -21.50
CA ASP A 39 11.20 -24.08 -22.01
C ASP A 39 12.06 -24.85 -21.00
N GLU A 40 12.53 -26.04 -21.40
CA GLU A 40 13.32 -26.90 -20.54
C GLU A 40 14.72 -26.28 -20.22
N ALA A 41 15.31 -25.58 -21.20
CA ALA A 41 16.60 -24.89 -21.03
C ALA A 41 16.45 -23.55 -20.26
N HIS A 42 15.29 -22.94 -20.37
CA HIS A 42 14.96 -21.64 -19.75
C HIS A 42 13.68 -21.77 -18.93
N PRO A 43 13.72 -22.44 -17.76
CA PRO A 43 12.53 -22.68 -16.92
C PRO A 43 11.96 -21.43 -16.25
N VAL A 44 12.73 -20.35 -16.25
CA VAL A 44 12.32 -18.98 -15.85
C VAL A 44 12.15 -18.17 -17.12
N GLY A 45 11.03 -17.49 -17.27
CA GLY A 45 10.62 -16.79 -18.50
C GLY A 45 10.82 -15.28 -18.47
N HIS A 46 11.48 -14.74 -17.43
CA HIS A 46 11.76 -13.31 -17.30
C HIS A 46 13.03 -13.05 -16.49
N GLY A 47 13.58 -11.83 -16.56
CA GLY A 47 14.75 -11.45 -15.77
C GLY A 47 15.35 -10.11 -16.17
N ARG A 48 16.38 -9.69 -15.45
CA ARG A 48 17.12 -8.46 -15.77
C ARG A 48 17.94 -8.59 -17.06
N THR A 49 18.42 -9.78 -17.34
CA THR A 49 19.28 -10.08 -18.49
C THR A 49 18.71 -11.28 -19.23
N VAL A 50 18.62 -11.17 -20.55
CA VAL A 50 18.17 -12.26 -21.42
C VAL A 50 19.25 -13.35 -21.46
N PRO A 51 18.93 -14.62 -21.12
CA PRO A 51 19.89 -15.71 -21.20
C PRO A 51 20.30 -16.01 -22.66
N ALA A 52 21.51 -16.53 -22.83
CA ALA A 52 21.96 -16.98 -24.13
C ALA A 52 21.04 -18.10 -24.67
N GLY A 53 20.57 -17.97 -25.89
CA GLY A 53 19.69 -18.96 -26.52
C GLY A 53 18.23 -18.86 -26.16
N ALA A 54 17.83 -17.93 -25.28
CA ALA A 54 16.42 -17.69 -24.98
C ALA A 54 15.64 -17.30 -26.25
N VAL A 55 14.45 -17.84 -26.39
CA VAL A 55 13.59 -17.60 -27.55
C VAL A 55 12.65 -16.43 -27.25
N PRO A 56 12.60 -15.39 -28.10
CA PRO A 56 11.66 -14.27 -27.91
C PRO A 56 10.21 -14.74 -28.02
N LEU A 57 9.30 -14.01 -27.37
CA LEU A 57 7.88 -14.27 -27.52
C LEU A 57 7.40 -13.94 -28.93
N SER A 58 6.56 -14.79 -29.49
CA SER A 58 6.14 -14.73 -30.91
C SER A 58 5.25 -13.53 -31.24
N THR A 59 4.62 -12.92 -30.25
CA THR A 59 3.66 -11.83 -30.43
C THR A 59 4.07 -10.64 -29.56
N CYS A 60 5.17 -10.02 -29.89
CA CYS A 60 5.64 -8.82 -29.19
C CYS A 60 5.24 -7.55 -29.95
N ASP A 61 4.82 -6.53 -29.23
CA ASP A 61 4.37 -5.24 -29.76
C ASP A 61 5.50 -4.19 -29.83
N ARG A 62 6.74 -4.58 -29.56
CA ARG A 62 7.91 -3.71 -29.50
C ARG A 62 9.03 -4.13 -30.44
N SER A 63 9.88 -3.15 -30.76
CA SER A 63 11.10 -3.38 -31.55
C SER A 63 12.08 -4.32 -30.85
N ASP A 64 12.16 -4.24 -29.53
CA ASP A 64 12.88 -5.24 -28.71
C ASP A 64 11.94 -6.39 -28.41
N PRO A 65 12.19 -7.60 -28.97
CA PRO A 65 11.28 -8.72 -28.83
C PRO A 65 11.22 -9.31 -27.42
N TYR A 66 12.10 -8.91 -26.54
CA TYR A 66 12.10 -9.34 -25.14
C TYR A 66 11.37 -8.36 -24.20
N LEU A 67 11.15 -7.10 -24.62
CA LEU A 67 10.41 -6.08 -23.86
C LEU A 67 8.92 -6.09 -24.21
N CYS A 68 8.35 -7.26 -24.30
CA CYS A 68 6.96 -7.46 -24.70
C CYS A 68 5.96 -6.88 -23.69
N ARG A 69 4.88 -6.27 -24.21
CA ARG A 69 3.72 -5.79 -23.41
C ARG A 69 2.43 -6.52 -23.77
N SER A 70 2.52 -7.59 -24.56
CA SER A 70 1.37 -8.35 -25.04
C SER A 70 0.91 -9.42 -24.05
N PHE A 71 -0.22 -10.05 -24.36
CA PHE A 71 -0.70 -11.22 -23.62
C PHE A 71 0.28 -12.40 -23.63
N ALA A 72 1.19 -12.48 -24.62
CA ALA A 72 2.24 -13.49 -24.62
C ALA A 72 3.16 -13.41 -23.39
N LYS A 73 3.44 -12.21 -22.89
CA LYS A 73 4.16 -12.00 -21.62
C LYS A 73 3.40 -12.58 -20.44
N THR A 74 2.11 -12.31 -20.38
CA THR A 74 1.22 -12.86 -19.36
C THR A 74 1.18 -14.40 -19.40
N GLU A 75 1.17 -14.98 -20.61
CA GLU A 75 1.18 -16.43 -20.81
C GLU A 75 2.52 -17.05 -20.37
N SER A 76 3.65 -16.44 -20.73
CA SER A 76 4.97 -16.91 -20.30
C SER A 76 5.09 -16.95 -18.78
N ILE A 77 4.75 -15.84 -18.09
CA ILE A 77 4.81 -15.77 -16.64
C ILE A 77 3.87 -16.77 -15.97
N GLY A 78 2.63 -16.87 -16.46
CA GLY A 78 1.67 -17.84 -15.92
C GLY A 78 2.11 -19.31 -16.13
N THR A 79 2.82 -19.58 -17.22
CA THR A 79 3.41 -20.90 -17.51
C THR A 79 4.56 -21.20 -16.56
N GLU A 80 5.45 -20.26 -16.35
CA GLU A 80 6.57 -20.37 -15.39
C GLU A 80 6.05 -20.71 -13.98
N LEU A 81 5.07 -19.94 -13.51
CA LEU A 81 4.47 -20.15 -12.19
C LEU A 81 3.78 -21.50 -12.09
N ALA A 82 3.04 -21.95 -13.12
CA ALA A 82 2.40 -23.25 -13.13
C ALA A 82 3.42 -24.40 -13.06
N ASN A 83 4.53 -24.28 -13.79
CA ASN A 83 5.63 -25.23 -13.74
C ASN A 83 6.31 -25.25 -12.36
N ALA A 84 6.52 -24.08 -11.75
CA ALA A 84 7.09 -23.98 -10.41
C ALA A 84 6.19 -24.66 -9.36
N VAL A 85 4.89 -24.34 -9.36
CA VAL A 85 3.91 -24.99 -8.47
C VAL A 85 3.86 -26.52 -8.71
N THR A 86 3.88 -26.96 -9.96
CA THR A 86 3.88 -28.39 -10.28
C THR A 86 5.09 -29.12 -9.69
N ARG A 87 6.28 -28.50 -9.72
CA ARG A 87 7.48 -29.04 -9.06
C ARG A 87 7.33 -29.09 -7.55
N LEU A 88 6.83 -28.00 -6.94
CA LEU A 88 6.66 -27.92 -5.48
C LEU A 88 5.62 -28.92 -4.96
N LEU A 89 4.57 -29.21 -5.72
CA LEU A 89 3.56 -30.20 -5.35
C LEU A 89 4.11 -31.63 -5.18
N THR A 90 5.27 -31.94 -5.75
CA THR A 90 5.96 -33.23 -5.48
C THR A 90 6.47 -33.36 -4.05
N GLN A 91 6.62 -32.23 -3.36
CA GLN A 91 7.08 -32.13 -1.98
C GLN A 91 5.94 -31.76 -1.01
N ALA A 92 4.72 -31.63 -1.53
CA ALA A 92 3.57 -31.28 -0.72
C ALA A 92 3.26 -32.38 0.29
N ARG A 93 2.89 -31.97 1.48
CA ARG A 93 2.44 -32.85 2.56
C ARG A 93 0.96 -32.57 2.86
N PRO A 94 0.19 -33.58 3.28
CA PRO A 94 -1.13 -33.33 3.82
C PRO A 94 -1.07 -32.38 5.02
N ILE A 95 -2.06 -31.52 5.14
CA ILE A 95 -2.29 -30.68 6.31
C ILE A 95 -3.58 -31.14 7.00
N ASP A 96 -3.63 -31.00 8.33
CA ASP A 96 -4.86 -31.20 9.06
C ASP A 96 -5.72 -29.92 9.01
N VAL A 97 -6.90 -30.06 8.45
CA VAL A 97 -7.91 -28.99 8.36
C VAL A 97 -9.18 -29.38 9.14
N SER A 98 -9.03 -30.16 10.19
CA SER A 98 -10.14 -30.62 11.04
C SER A 98 -10.84 -29.47 11.78
N GLN A 99 -10.21 -28.33 11.87
CA GLN A 99 -10.69 -27.12 12.53
C GLN A 99 -10.77 -25.96 11.53
N LEU A 100 -11.82 -25.17 11.63
CA LEU A 100 -11.93 -23.86 10.97
C LEU A 100 -12.42 -22.86 12.00
N THR A 101 -11.53 -21.98 12.41
CA THR A 101 -11.87 -20.84 13.25
C THR A 101 -11.57 -19.55 12.49
N VAL A 102 -12.46 -18.58 12.61
CA VAL A 102 -12.31 -17.27 11.97
C VAL A 102 -12.33 -16.21 13.05
N HIS A 103 -11.25 -15.47 13.16
CA HIS A 103 -11.12 -14.32 14.02
C HIS A 103 -11.11 -13.07 13.15
N VAL A 104 -11.92 -12.07 13.51
CA VAL A 104 -12.02 -10.80 12.78
C VAL A 104 -11.81 -9.67 13.76
N GLU A 105 -10.89 -8.78 13.43
CA GLU A 105 -10.60 -7.59 14.19
C GLU A 105 -10.91 -6.35 13.35
N PRO A 106 -12.01 -5.64 13.61
CA PRO A 106 -12.28 -4.36 12.96
C PRO A 106 -11.35 -3.28 13.48
N PHE A 107 -10.99 -2.37 12.58
CA PHE A 107 -10.24 -1.18 12.98
C PHE A 107 -10.61 0.02 12.11
N TYR A 108 -10.25 1.19 12.61
CA TYR A 108 -10.46 2.46 11.96
C TYR A 108 -9.13 3.05 11.52
N THR A 109 -9.10 3.70 10.34
CA THR A 109 -7.93 4.44 9.85
C THR A 109 -8.36 5.76 9.23
N ARG A 110 -7.56 6.81 9.45
CA ARG A 110 -7.90 8.15 8.93
C ARG A 110 -7.65 8.23 7.43
N LEU A 111 -8.60 8.86 6.77
CA LEU A 111 -8.53 9.23 5.36
C LEU A 111 -7.94 10.65 5.26
N THR A 112 -6.63 10.75 5.35
CA THR A 112 -5.91 12.02 5.23
C THR A 112 -5.68 12.43 3.77
N ASN A 113 -5.81 11.48 2.83
CA ASN A 113 -5.70 11.74 1.40
C ASN A 113 -6.92 12.49 0.87
N ILE A 114 -6.75 13.77 0.57
CA ILE A 114 -7.83 14.60 0.05
C ILE A 114 -8.31 14.12 -1.32
N GLY A 115 -7.45 13.52 -2.14
CA GLY A 115 -7.81 12.95 -3.42
C GLY A 115 -8.84 11.85 -3.29
N PHE A 116 -8.69 10.94 -2.32
CA PHE A 116 -9.70 9.91 -2.05
C PHE A 116 -11.01 10.49 -1.56
N ARG A 117 -10.98 11.51 -0.70
CA ARG A 117 -12.20 12.17 -0.24
C ARG A 117 -12.98 12.82 -1.39
N LEU A 118 -12.29 13.43 -2.34
CA LEU A 118 -12.88 14.00 -3.55
C LEU A 118 -13.46 12.91 -4.45
N LEU A 119 -12.68 11.85 -4.75
CA LEU A 119 -13.13 10.76 -5.59
C LEU A 119 -14.33 9.99 -5.00
N ILE A 120 -14.39 9.88 -3.67
CA ILE A 120 -15.55 9.31 -2.98
C ILE A 120 -16.76 10.23 -3.11
N ALA A 121 -16.58 11.54 -2.95
CA ALA A 121 -17.66 12.51 -3.08
C ALA A 121 -18.24 12.56 -4.50
N GLU A 122 -17.39 12.43 -5.52
CA GLU A 122 -17.79 12.38 -6.94
C GLU A 122 -18.33 11.00 -7.36
N GLY A 123 -18.10 9.96 -6.58
CA GLY A 123 -18.53 8.59 -6.88
C GLY A 123 -17.64 7.86 -7.89
N ASP A 124 -16.40 8.31 -8.09
CA ASP A 124 -15.49 7.80 -9.11
C ASP A 124 -14.73 6.52 -8.68
N ILE A 125 -14.75 6.18 -7.40
CA ILE A 125 -14.15 4.96 -6.85
C ILE A 125 -15.21 4.08 -6.20
N GLY A 126 -14.85 2.84 -5.88
CA GLY A 126 -15.79 1.84 -5.33
C GLY A 126 -16.35 2.18 -3.95
N TRP A 127 -15.71 3.07 -3.21
CA TRP A 127 -16.18 3.57 -1.92
C TRP A 127 -17.31 4.59 -2.11
N GLN A 128 -18.24 4.60 -1.18
CA GLN A 128 -19.35 5.54 -1.16
C GLN A 128 -19.22 6.47 0.06
N PRO A 129 -19.80 7.68 0.02
CA PRO A 129 -19.82 8.54 1.21
C PRO A 129 -20.40 7.86 2.46
N THR A 130 -21.31 6.89 2.27
CA THR A 130 -21.91 6.09 3.35
C THR A 130 -20.93 5.14 4.05
N ASP A 131 -19.78 4.89 3.45
CA ASP A 131 -18.75 4.00 4.01
C ASP A 131 -17.76 4.75 4.91
N LEU A 132 -17.93 6.08 5.03
CA LEU A 132 -17.08 6.92 5.85
C LEU A 132 -17.68 7.22 7.21
N TYR A 133 -16.80 7.33 8.18
CA TYR A 133 -17.11 7.66 9.56
C TYR A 133 -16.57 9.04 9.92
N ASN A 134 -17.27 9.70 10.84
CA ASN A 134 -16.80 10.88 11.54
C ASN A 134 -16.47 10.48 12.98
N CYS A 135 -15.23 10.73 13.41
CA CYS A 135 -14.75 10.30 14.70
C CYS A 135 -14.37 11.50 15.57
N GLU A 136 -14.81 11.49 16.82
CA GLU A 136 -14.47 12.50 17.81
C GLU A 136 -13.51 11.92 18.84
N GLY A 137 -12.27 12.38 18.81
CA GLY A 137 -11.23 11.96 19.74
C GLY A 137 -10.36 10.79 19.30
N THR A 138 -9.58 10.27 20.24
CA THR A 138 -8.67 9.13 20.10
C THR A 138 -8.78 8.25 21.35
N PRO A 139 -8.66 6.91 21.24
CA PRO A 139 -8.43 6.14 20.02
C PRO A 139 -9.68 6.11 19.12
N LEU A 140 -9.49 5.81 17.83
CA LEU A 140 -10.58 5.56 16.89
C LEU A 140 -11.24 4.22 17.25
N SER A 141 -12.55 4.24 17.51
CA SER A 141 -13.31 3.05 17.95
C SER A 141 -14.80 3.18 17.63
N ASP A 142 -15.56 2.11 17.81
CA ASP A 142 -17.02 2.15 17.69
C ASP A 142 -17.68 3.13 18.69
N GLU A 143 -16.99 3.51 19.76
CA GLU A 143 -17.48 4.48 20.75
C GLU A 143 -17.22 5.94 20.33
N THR A 144 -16.12 6.18 19.62
CA THR A 144 -15.71 7.53 19.20
C THR A 144 -16.09 7.86 17.77
N CYS A 145 -16.47 6.87 16.96
CA CYS A 145 -16.77 7.01 15.54
C CYS A 145 -18.26 6.79 15.27
N SER A 146 -18.85 7.65 14.47
CA SER A 146 -20.22 7.52 14.00
C SER A 146 -20.31 7.52 12.49
N ASN A 147 -21.23 6.74 11.93
CA ASN A 147 -21.53 6.74 10.50
C ASN A 147 -22.31 7.99 10.07
N SER A 148 -21.80 9.17 10.40
CA SER A 148 -22.34 10.46 10.00
C SER A 148 -21.48 11.14 8.92
N GLY A 149 -20.48 10.43 8.41
CA GLY A 149 -19.54 10.94 7.44
C GLY A 149 -20.04 11.07 6.02
N GLN A 150 -21.25 10.55 5.74
CA GLN A 150 -21.86 10.53 4.40
C GLN A 150 -22.29 11.91 3.87
N GLU A 151 -22.39 12.92 4.76
CA GLU A 151 -22.79 14.27 4.36
C GLU A 151 -21.70 14.91 3.53
N LEU A 152 -22.09 15.48 2.37
CA LEU A 152 -21.21 16.34 1.59
C LEU A 152 -21.25 17.75 2.15
N VAL A 153 -20.09 18.34 2.36
CA VAL A 153 -19.95 19.66 2.95
C VAL A 153 -19.07 20.56 2.10
N ASP A 154 -19.37 21.84 2.13
CA ASP A 154 -18.48 22.85 1.58
C ASP A 154 -17.26 22.99 2.50
N ASP A 155 -16.09 22.76 1.93
CA ASP A 155 -14.83 23.03 2.62
C ASP A 155 -14.34 24.44 2.24
N PRO A 156 -14.00 25.31 3.21
CA PRO A 156 -13.65 26.70 2.93
C PRO A 156 -12.39 26.86 2.07
N TRP A 157 -11.54 25.84 1.99
CA TRP A 157 -10.28 25.87 1.25
C TRP A 157 -10.35 25.11 -0.07
N ILE A 158 -11.07 24.00 -0.10
CA ILE A 158 -11.13 23.09 -1.25
C ILE A 158 -12.26 23.48 -2.21
N THR A 159 -13.47 23.71 -1.69
CA THR A 159 -14.63 24.00 -2.54
C THR A 159 -14.46 25.24 -3.42
N PRO A 160 -13.88 26.37 -2.96
CA PRO A 160 -13.65 27.53 -3.80
C PRO A 160 -12.68 27.29 -4.97
N PHE A 161 -11.73 26.35 -4.81
CA PHE A 161 -10.72 26.04 -5.84
C PHE A 161 -11.18 24.98 -6.81
N LEU A 162 -11.76 23.91 -6.30
CA LEU A 162 -12.13 22.76 -7.12
C LEU A 162 -13.59 22.75 -7.56
N GLY A 163 -14.43 23.58 -6.94
CA GLY A 163 -15.87 23.64 -7.22
C GLY A 163 -16.64 22.44 -6.69
N SER A 164 -15.97 21.53 -5.96
CA SER A 164 -16.56 20.30 -5.47
C SER A 164 -16.66 20.29 -3.95
N GLN A 165 -17.73 19.71 -3.43
CA GLN A 165 -17.88 19.40 -2.02
C GLN A 165 -17.03 18.18 -1.66
N ILE A 166 -16.66 18.05 -0.40
CA ILE A 166 -15.99 16.87 0.13
C ILE A 166 -16.89 16.14 1.13
N THR A 167 -16.56 14.91 1.45
CA THR A 167 -17.23 14.16 2.51
C THR A 167 -16.92 14.77 3.87
N ARG A 168 -17.90 14.85 4.77
CA ARG A 168 -17.70 15.25 6.17
C ARG A 168 -16.81 14.23 6.89
N GLY A 169 -17.05 12.94 6.68
CA GLY A 169 -16.27 11.86 7.26
C GLY A 169 -14.86 11.76 6.64
N ASP A 170 -13.91 11.42 7.48
CA ASP A 170 -12.52 11.29 7.14
C ASP A 170 -11.89 10.01 7.71
N VAL A 171 -12.70 9.02 8.01
CA VAL A 171 -12.23 7.74 8.59
C VAL A 171 -12.88 6.57 7.86
N PHE A 172 -12.06 5.59 7.46
CA PHE A 172 -12.52 4.27 7.03
C PHE A 172 -12.65 3.33 8.24
N ARG A 173 -13.66 2.48 8.20
CA ARG A 173 -13.73 1.29 9.04
C ARG A 173 -13.48 0.08 8.18
N THR A 174 -12.47 -0.69 8.51
CA THR A 174 -12.07 -1.91 7.80
C THR A 174 -11.78 -3.02 8.81
N GLN A 175 -11.22 -4.12 8.37
CA GLN A 175 -10.97 -5.27 9.23
C GLN A 175 -9.75 -6.09 8.81
N LEU A 176 -9.08 -6.66 9.79
CA LEU A 176 -8.10 -7.73 9.66
C LEU A 176 -8.77 -9.04 10.04
N ALA A 177 -8.48 -10.13 9.33
CA ALA A 177 -9.01 -11.43 9.71
C ALA A 177 -7.93 -12.51 9.69
N HIS A 178 -8.06 -13.47 10.59
CA HIS A 178 -7.23 -14.66 10.67
C HIS A 178 -8.11 -15.90 10.62
N LEU A 179 -7.81 -16.78 9.68
CA LEU A 179 -8.43 -18.09 9.54
C LEU A 179 -7.45 -19.12 10.04
N ASP A 180 -7.81 -19.84 11.09
CA ASP A 180 -7.08 -21.00 11.60
C ASP A 180 -7.68 -22.27 10.99
N LEU A 181 -6.85 -23.01 10.26
CA LEU A 181 -7.18 -24.29 9.64
C LEU A 181 -6.45 -25.46 10.34
N GLY A 182 -5.98 -25.27 11.55
CA GLY A 182 -5.17 -26.21 12.29
C GLY A 182 -3.68 -26.06 11.99
N ASP A 183 -3.13 -26.83 11.05
CA ASP A 183 -1.70 -26.71 10.67
C ASP A 183 -1.35 -25.44 9.89
N VAL A 184 -2.34 -24.74 9.38
CA VAL A 184 -2.15 -23.56 8.49
C VAL A 184 -3.04 -22.41 8.93
N GLY A 185 -2.43 -21.26 9.15
CA GLY A 185 -3.12 -19.98 9.29
C GLY A 185 -3.26 -19.26 7.93
N ILE A 186 -4.29 -18.44 7.78
CA ILE A 186 -4.43 -17.50 6.67
C ILE A 186 -4.70 -16.12 7.24
N LEU A 187 -3.76 -15.21 7.07
CA LEU A 187 -3.91 -13.80 7.46
C LEU A 187 -4.49 -13.01 6.28
N TRP A 188 -5.68 -12.50 6.47
CA TRP A 188 -6.46 -11.76 5.47
C TRP A 188 -6.39 -10.27 5.77
N MET A 189 -5.80 -9.50 4.85
CA MET A 189 -5.42 -8.10 5.09
C MET A 189 -6.07 -7.16 4.08
N PRO A 190 -6.67 -6.04 4.52
CA PRO A 190 -7.22 -5.03 3.63
C PRO A 190 -6.10 -4.21 2.98
N GLY A 191 -6.32 -3.72 1.77
CA GLY A 191 -5.38 -2.86 1.04
C GLY A 191 -4.10 -3.56 0.58
N GLU A 192 -3.12 -2.76 0.21
CA GLU A 192 -1.85 -3.18 -0.41
C GLU A 192 -0.69 -3.01 0.56
N LEU A 193 -0.41 -4.06 1.33
CA LEU A 193 0.66 -4.05 2.33
C LEU A 193 2.02 -4.30 1.68
N PRO A 194 3.08 -3.57 2.07
CA PRO A 194 4.43 -3.90 1.67
C PRO A 194 4.86 -5.22 2.32
N PRO A 195 5.63 -6.07 1.62
CA PRO A 195 6.12 -7.33 2.17
C PRO A 195 6.86 -7.18 3.51
N GLU A 196 7.53 -6.07 3.72
CA GLU A 196 8.29 -5.76 4.91
C GLU A 196 7.39 -5.65 6.16
N LEU A 197 6.21 -5.08 6.02
CA LEU A 197 5.23 -5.01 7.11
C LEU A 197 4.66 -6.39 7.46
N VAL A 198 4.64 -7.32 6.51
CA VAL A 198 4.09 -8.66 6.70
C VAL A 198 5.15 -9.65 7.17
N HIS A 199 6.29 -9.70 6.48
CA HIS A 199 7.35 -10.71 6.70
C HIS A 199 8.55 -10.18 7.50
N GLY A 200 8.63 -8.87 7.71
CA GLY A 200 9.78 -8.19 8.32
C GLY A 200 10.86 -7.80 7.32
N LEU A 201 11.77 -6.96 7.79
CA LEU A 201 12.91 -6.50 7.03
C LEU A 201 14.03 -7.55 7.01
N PRO A 202 14.80 -7.65 5.92
CA PRO A 202 16.06 -8.39 5.95
C PRO A 202 16.98 -7.89 7.06
N ALA A 203 17.72 -8.79 7.69
CA ALA A 203 18.54 -8.48 8.87
C ALA A 203 19.57 -7.36 8.64
N ASP A 204 20.02 -7.19 7.41
CA ASP A 204 20.98 -6.16 7.03
C ASP A 204 20.36 -4.95 6.29
N PHE A 205 19.04 -4.85 6.27
CA PHE A 205 18.34 -3.80 5.49
C PHE A 205 18.84 -2.39 5.82
N ASN A 206 18.96 -2.07 7.10
CA ASN A 206 19.37 -0.74 7.57
C ASN A 206 20.89 -0.51 7.53
N THR A 207 21.68 -1.52 7.19
CA THR A 207 23.15 -1.45 7.17
C THR A 207 23.75 -1.72 5.80
N ALA A 208 22.99 -2.33 4.90
CA ALA A 208 23.43 -2.57 3.53
C ALA A 208 23.41 -1.28 2.70
N PRO A 209 24.22 -1.21 1.63
CA PRO A 209 24.13 -0.12 0.68
C PRO A 209 22.72 -0.05 0.06
N PRO A 210 22.15 1.16 -0.11
CA PRO A 210 20.79 1.33 -0.65
C PRO A 210 20.55 0.59 -1.97
N GLU A 211 21.56 0.47 -2.82
CA GLU A 211 21.49 -0.22 -4.11
C GLU A 211 21.10 -1.71 -4.00
N LYS A 212 21.24 -2.28 -2.80
CA LYS A 212 20.85 -3.67 -2.57
C LYS A 212 19.33 -3.85 -2.57
N TYR A 213 18.60 -2.89 -2.04
CA TYR A 213 17.18 -3.00 -1.80
C TYR A 213 16.34 -2.02 -2.61
N TYR A 214 16.88 -0.86 -2.97
CA TYR A 214 16.14 0.19 -3.66
C TYR A 214 16.48 0.27 -5.15
N THR A 215 15.45 0.49 -5.96
CA THR A 215 15.64 0.76 -7.39
C THR A 215 16.13 2.18 -7.65
N GLN A 216 15.88 3.10 -6.73
CA GLN A 216 16.30 4.49 -6.75
C GLN A 216 17.11 4.83 -5.48
N PRO A 217 18.30 4.25 -5.32
CA PRO A 217 19.06 4.34 -4.08
C PRO A 217 19.47 5.77 -3.68
N HIS A 218 19.51 6.69 -4.64
CA HIS A 218 19.86 8.09 -4.39
C HIS A 218 18.77 8.86 -3.58
N LEU A 219 17.57 8.32 -3.49
CA LEU A 219 16.49 8.88 -2.67
C LEU A 219 16.56 8.43 -1.22
N HIS A 220 17.43 7.46 -0.91
CA HIS A 220 17.54 6.88 0.42
C HIS A 220 18.94 7.09 0.99
N ALA A 221 19.05 7.73 2.14
CA ALA A 221 20.31 7.84 2.84
C ALA A 221 20.69 6.51 3.49
N VAL A 222 21.97 6.12 3.41
CA VAL A 222 22.50 4.95 4.11
C VAL A 222 22.24 5.12 5.62
N GLY A 223 21.59 4.13 6.24
CA GLY A 223 21.25 4.17 7.67
C GLY A 223 20.03 5.02 8.00
N ALA A 224 19.32 5.57 7.00
CA ALA A 224 17.96 6.05 7.21
C ALA A 224 17.08 4.84 7.57
N ALA A 225 16.69 4.76 8.84
CA ALA A 225 15.95 3.62 9.33
C ALA A 225 14.54 3.63 8.74
N TYR A 226 14.24 2.66 7.89
CA TYR A 226 12.87 2.29 7.56
C TYR A 226 12.22 1.79 8.87
N LYS A 227 11.31 2.57 9.42
CA LYS A 227 10.73 2.29 10.73
C LYS A 227 9.36 1.67 10.57
N LEU A 228 9.31 0.38 10.83
CA LEU A 228 8.05 -0.33 11.04
C LEU A 228 7.85 -0.58 12.54
N PRO A 229 6.61 -0.57 13.04
CA PRO A 229 6.32 -0.93 14.43
C PRO A 229 6.66 -2.40 14.73
N GLY A 230 6.64 -3.24 13.71
CA GLY A 230 6.93 -4.66 13.72
C GLY A 230 6.53 -5.29 12.39
N HIS A 231 6.39 -6.61 12.34
CA HIS A 231 5.86 -7.31 11.18
C HIS A 231 4.78 -8.32 11.60
N LEU A 232 3.72 -8.37 10.81
CA LEU A 232 2.47 -9.05 11.19
C LEU A 232 2.66 -10.54 11.49
N LEU A 233 3.49 -11.24 10.71
CA LEU A 233 3.76 -12.66 10.93
C LEU A 233 4.55 -12.98 12.21
N ALA A 234 5.16 -11.97 12.86
CA ALA A 234 5.76 -12.17 14.17
C ALA A 234 4.72 -12.33 15.31
N LEU A 235 3.48 -11.94 15.06
CA LEU A 235 2.38 -12.05 16.02
C LEU A 235 1.62 -13.38 15.88
N VAL A 236 1.84 -14.11 14.79
CA VAL A 236 1.12 -15.35 14.46
C VAL A 236 1.87 -16.55 15.01
N GLU A 237 1.17 -17.43 15.72
CA GLU A 237 1.77 -18.61 16.36
C GLU A 237 1.97 -19.79 15.41
N GLU A 238 1.16 -19.91 14.34
CA GLU A 238 1.21 -21.03 13.42
C GLU A 238 2.51 -21.05 12.61
N SER A 239 3.10 -22.24 12.50
CA SER A 239 4.36 -22.45 11.78
C SER A 239 4.26 -22.21 10.26
N THR A 240 3.04 -22.20 9.72
CA THR A 240 2.75 -21.97 8.32
C THR A 240 1.56 -21.03 8.20
N THR A 241 1.81 -19.77 7.88
CA THR A 241 0.75 -18.79 7.65
C THR A 241 0.83 -18.28 6.21
N LEU A 242 -0.27 -18.43 5.49
CA LEU A 242 -0.48 -17.80 4.20
C LEU A 242 -1.01 -16.38 4.40
N THR A 243 -0.68 -15.49 3.49
CA THR A 243 -1.12 -14.09 3.57
C THR A 243 -1.93 -13.73 2.34
N VAL A 244 -3.03 -13.01 2.52
CA VAL A 244 -3.91 -12.53 1.46
C VAL A 244 -3.98 -11.01 1.56
N GLY A 245 -3.37 -10.32 0.61
CA GLY A 245 -3.51 -8.88 0.42
C GLY A 245 -4.74 -8.55 -0.42
N LEU A 246 -5.24 -7.33 -0.32
CA LEU A 246 -6.54 -6.89 -0.89
C LEU A 246 -7.69 -7.77 -0.39
N GLY A 247 -7.54 -8.28 0.81
CA GLY A 247 -8.51 -9.18 1.45
C GLY A 247 -9.63 -8.39 2.12
N GLY A 248 -10.76 -8.26 1.44
CA GLY A 248 -11.89 -7.46 1.90
C GLY A 248 -11.89 -6.09 1.24
N ASP A 249 -11.31 -5.09 1.88
CA ASP A 249 -11.35 -3.72 1.41
C ASP A 249 -10.09 -3.32 0.62
N GLN A 250 -10.29 -2.39 -0.31
CA GLN A 250 -9.20 -1.77 -1.07
C GLN A 250 -9.05 -0.32 -0.62
N ILE A 251 -8.27 -0.11 0.43
CA ILE A 251 -8.01 1.21 1.03
C ILE A 251 -6.65 1.80 0.62
N GLY A 252 -6.05 1.23 -0.41
CA GLY A 252 -4.77 1.69 -0.97
C GLY A 252 -3.55 1.09 -0.27
N TYR A 253 -2.43 1.77 -0.46
CA TYR A 253 -1.12 1.33 0.01
C TYR A 253 -0.88 1.67 1.47
N TYR A 254 -0.12 0.81 2.14
CA TYR A 254 0.37 1.06 3.50
C TYR A 254 1.78 1.63 3.43
N VAL A 255 1.89 2.93 3.59
CA VAL A 255 3.16 3.65 3.58
C VAL A 255 3.54 4.03 5.00
N PRO A 256 4.72 3.65 5.49
CA PRO A 256 5.18 4.07 6.83
C PRO A 256 5.22 5.59 6.95
N VAL A 257 4.83 6.11 8.11
CA VAL A 257 4.73 7.56 8.34
C VAL A 257 6.04 8.31 8.10
N ASP A 258 7.18 7.66 8.25
CA ASP A 258 8.51 8.23 7.98
C ASP A 258 8.80 8.38 6.48
N GLU A 259 8.21 7.51 5.67
CA GLU A 259 8.35 7.48 4.21
C GLU A 259 7.22 8.27 3.51
N TYR A 260 6.19 8.63 4.25
CA TYR A 260 5.01 9.30 3.71
C TYR A 260 5.33 10.76 3.37
N ARG A 261 5.17 11.14 2.11
CA ARG A 261 5.40 12.48 1.59
C ARG A 261 4.09 13.15 1.21
N LEU A 262 3.81 14.28 1.80
CA LEU A 262 2.65 15.11 1.47
C LEU A 262 3.05 16.24 0.54
N SER A 263 2.29 16.44 -0.52
CA SER A 263 2.48 17.59 -1.39
C SER A 263 2.17 18.88 -0.62
N CYS A 264 3.01 19.87 -0.78
CA CYS A 264 2.74 21.23 -0.29
C CYS A 264 1.96 21.98 -1.38
N LEU A 265 0.70 22.32 -1.11
CA LEU A 265 -0.17 22.99 -2.06
C LEU A 265 -0.39 24.45 -1.66
N ASP A 266 0.27 25.36 -2.33
CA ASP A 266 0.11 26.83 -2.11
C ASP A 266 -1.35 27.28 -2.25
N LEU A 267 -2.14 26.59 -3.04
CA LEU A 267 -3.55 26.89 -3.30
C LEU A 267 -4.44 26.85 -2.05
N VAL A 268 -4.08 26.02 -1.07
CA VAL A 268 -4.87 25.78 0.14
C VAL A 268 -4.22 26.39 1.39
N LEU A 269 -3.15 27.18 1.24
CA LEU A 269 -2.47 27.75 2.38
C LEU A 269 -3.15 29.07 2.86
N PRO A 270 -3.51 29.15 4.14
CA PRO A 270 -4.10 30.34 4.74
C PRO A 270 -3.20 31.59 4.65
N GLY A 271 -3.82 32.76 4.53
CA GLY A 271 -3.10 34.04 4.58
C GLY A 271 -2.17 34.29 3.39
N GLY A 272 -2.26 33.52 2.33
CA GLY A 272 -1.38 33.65 1.17
C GLY A 272 0.04 33.16 1.42
N ALA A 273 0.24 32.31 2.44
CA ALA A 273 1.53 31.66 2.69
C ALA A 273 1.96 30.85 1.46
N ARG A 274 3.27 30.73 1.25
CA ARG A 274 3.84 29.93 0.18
C ARG A 274 4.72 28.83 0.74
N CYS A 275 4.65 27.65 0.11
CA CYS A 275 5.49 26.52 0.46
C CYS A 275 6.99 26.89 0.43
N SER A 276 7.42 27.65 -0.57
CA SER A 276 8.81 28.13 -0.68
C SER A 276 9.24 29.02 0.50
N ASP A 277 8.35 29.88 0.98
CA ASP A 277 8.65 30.76 2.12
C ASP A 277 8.71 29.95 3.43
N LEU A 278 7.84 28.97 3.61
CA LEU A 278 7.84 28.07 4.76
C LEU A 278 9.12 27.20 4.78
N ALA A 279 9.53 26.69 3.64
CA ALA A 279 10.76 25.91 3.51
C ALA A 279 12.01 26.75 3.75
N ALA A 280 12.07 27.97 3.17
CA ALA A 280 13.21 28.88 3.37
C ALA A 280 13.42 29.27 4.85
N ARG A 281 12.34 29.23 5.65
CA ARG A 281 12.39 29.47 7.11
C ARG A 281 12.55 28.20 7.94
N GLY A 282 12.67 27.03 7.31
CA GLY A 282 12.77 25.75 7.99
C GLY A 282 11.49 25.28 8.69
N VAL A 283 10.33 25.86 8.34
CA VAL A 283 9.03 25.45 8.88
C VAL A 283 8.59 24.13 8.32
N ILE A 284 8.81 23.91 7.02
CA ILE A 284 8.68 22.62 6.35
C ILE A 284 10.04 22.19 5.78
N GLU A 285 10.15 20.92 5.41
CA GLU A 285 11.42 20.31 5.00
C GLU A 285 11.82 20.71 3.59
N ASP A 286 10.86 20.84 2.71
CA ASP A 286 11.05 21.07 1.28
C ASP A 286 9.97 22.03 0.76
N PRO A 287 10.23 22.87 -0.27
CA PRO A 287 9.22 23.77 -0.84
C PRO A 287 8.05 23.02 -1.52
N GLU A 288 8.19 21.75 -1.77
CA GLU A 288 7.16 20.95 -2.46
C GLU A 288 6.56 19.88 -1.54
N TRP A 289 7.29 19.46 -0.49
CA TRP A 289 6.93 18.33 0.34
C TRP A 289 7.05 18.56 1.83
N ILE A 290 6.23 17.84 2.58
CA ILE A 290 6.33 17.67 4.03
C ILE A 290 6.22 16.21 4.40
N GLY A 291 7.03 15.71 5.32
CA GLY A 291 6.95 14.32 5.77
C GLY A 291 5.69 14.03 6.62
N GLY A 292 5.07 12.88 6.42
CA GLY A 292 3.88 12.46 7.18
C GLY A 292 4.12 12.42 8.69
N ARG A 293 5.34 12.03 9.14
CA ARG A 293 5.73 12.10 10.55
C ARG A 293 5.54 13.49 11.15
N LYS A 294 5.92 14.55 10.43
CA LYS A 294 5.73 15.93 10.91
C LYS A 294 4.25 16.25 11.03
N CYS A 295 3.45 15.88 10.04
CA CYS A 295 2.01 16.08 10.10
C CYS A 295 1.37 15.28 11.24
N LYS A 296 1.73 14.01 11.41
CA LYS A 296 1.25 13.17 12.53
C LYS A 296 1.60 13.79 13.88
N THR A 297 2.84 14.25 14.07
CA THR A 297 3.25 14.92 15.31
C THR A 297 2.40 16.17 15.58
N ILE A 298 2.10 16.95 14.55
CA ILE A 298 1.29 18.18 14.67
C ILE A 298 -0.17 17.84 15.01
N THR A 299 -0.72 16.79 14.43
CA THR A 299 -2.11 16.37 14.69
C THR A 299 -2.28 15.71 16.07
N ASP A 300 -1.27 14.98 16.53
CA ASP A 300 -1.32 14.24 17.78
C ASP A 300 -0.87 15.09 19.00
N ASP A 301 -0.10 16.17 18.75
CA ASP A 301 0.37 17.08 19.79
C ASP A 301 0.00 18.55 19.49
N PRO A 302 -1.09 19.05 20.07
CA PRO A 302 -1.51 20.45 19.89
C PRO A 302 -0.42 21.47 20.28
N SER A 303 0.52 21.12 21.16
CA SER A 303 1.62 22.00 21.53
C SER A 303 2.63 22.18 20.39
N ALA A 304 2.82 21.13 19.59
CA ALA A 304 3.65 21.18 18.38
C ALA A 304 3.05 22.12 17.33
N LEU A 305 1.74 22.10 17.15
CA LEU A 305 1.04 23.06 16.28
C LEU A 305 1.16 24.49 16.81
N ALA A 306 0.91 24.70 18.10
CA ALA A 306 1.02 26.02 18.71
C ALA A 306 2.44 26.61 18.63
N ALA A 307 3.47 25.79 18.67
CA ALA A 307 4.87 26.21 18.53
C ALA A 307 5.20 26.81 17.15
N LEU A 308 4.37 26.55 16.13
CA LEU A 308 4.53 27.15 14.80
C LEU A 308 4.08 28.61 14.73
N GLY A 309 3.38 29.10 15.74
CA GLY A 309 2.95 30.51 15.83
C GLY A 309 2.10 30.94 14.63
N ALA A 310 2.55 31.96 13.90
CA ALA A 310 1.82 32.48 12.74
C ALA A 310 1.73 31.51 11.56
N ASP A 311 2.55 30.47 11.53
CA ASP A 311 2.56 29.46 10.47
C ASP A 311 1.66 28.25 10.77
N ALA A 312 1.05 28.20 11.96
CA ALA A 312 0.27 27.06 12.42
C ALA A 312 -0.87 26.72 11.46
N ASP A 313 -1.64 27.70 11.00
CA ASP A 313 -2.76 27.47 10.08
C ASP A 313 -2.30 26.98 8.71
N ALA A 314 -1.18 27.53 8.20
CA ALA A 314 -0.62 27.10 6.92
C ALA A 314 -0.14 25.64 6.97
N VAL A 315 0.58 25.26 8.04
CA VAL A 315 1.08 23.88 8.19
C VAL A 315 -0.08 22.91 8.46
N ALA A 316 -1.09 23.33 9.24
CA ALA A 316 -2.29 22.53 9.45
C ALA A 316 -3.04 22.28 8.12
N ALA A 317 -3.12 23.29 7.24
CA ALA A 317 -3.73 23.14 5.92
C ALA A 317 -2.94 22.17 5.03
N ILE A 318 -1.60 22.25 4.99
CA ILE A 318 -0.76 21.29 4.26
C ILE A 318 -1.04 19.88 4.76
N CYS A 319 -1.01 19.66 6.07
CA CYS A 319 -1.23 18.34 6.66
C CYS A 319 -2.64 17.79 6.42
N ARG A 320 -3.63 18.65 6.19
CA ARG A 320 -5.01 18.25 5.89
C ARG A 320 -5.26 18.02 4.42
N TYR A 321 -4.69 18.84 3.54
CA TYR A 321 -5.08 18.90 2.12
C TYR A 321 -3.95 18.62 1.13
N GLY A 322 -2.70 18.50 1.56
CA GLY A 322 -1.55 18.32 0.67
C GLY A 322 -1.58 17.03 -0.13
N GLN A 323 -2.08 15.96 0.48
CA GLN A 323 -2.05 14.65 -0.15
C GLN A 323 -3.11 14.48 -1.23
N GLY A 324 -2.74 13.88 -2.36
CA GLY A 324 -3.65 13.43 -3.42
C GLY A 324 -3.88 14.43 -4.56
N LEU A 325 -3.55 15.71 -4.36
CA LEU A 325 -3.61 16.73 -5.42
C LEU A 325 -2.23 17.06 -6.01
N GLY A 326 -1.23 16.26 -5.67
CA GLY A 326 0.15 16.49 -6.00
C GLY A 326 0.58 15.96 -7.35
N ARG A 327 1.85 15.79 -7.50
CA ARG A 327 2.56 15.53 -8.72
C ARG A 327 2.21 14.22 -9.40
N GLU A 328 2.47 14.20 -10.71
CA GLU A 328 2.33 13.02 -11.53
C GLU A 328 3.37 11.95 -11.21
N LEU A 329 3.05 10.72 -11.56
CA LEU A 329 3.93 9.55 -11.50
C LEU A 329 5.30 9.82 -12.16
N GLY A 330 6.36 9.46 -11.45
CA GLY A 330 7.72 9.50 -11.98
C GLY A 330 8.61 10.63 -11.47
N GLU A 331 8.11 11.50 -10.62
CA GLU A 331 8.95 12.46 -9.92
C GLU A 331 9.79 11.78 -8.82
N PRO A 332 11.06 12.19 -8.64
CA PRO A 332 11.98 11.49 -7.74
C PRO A 332 11.55 11.43 -6.27
N GLU A 333 10.69 12.35 -5.85
CA GLU A 333 10.30 12.55 -4.44
C GLU A 333 8.82 12.27 -4.20
N ASN A 334 8.11 11.78 -5.23
CA ASN A 334 6.72 11.41 -5.17
C ASN A 334 6.60 9.92 -5.48
N HIS A 335 6.20 9.15 -4.50
CA HIS A 335 5.90 7.76 -4.73
C HIS A 335 4.43 7.61 -5.15
N TYR A 336 4.19 6.66 -6.05
CA TYR A 336 2.83 6.30 -6.46
C TYR A 336 1.97 5.89 -5.26
N GLU A 337 2.59 5.27 -4.29
CA GLU A 337 1.96 4.68 -3.12
C GLU A 337 1.28 5.73 -2.25
N GLU A 338 1.90 6.87 -1.96
CA GLU A 338 1.30 7.93 -1.14
C GLU A 338 0.05 8.52 -1.79
N THR A 339 0.06 8.68 -3.11
CA THR A 339 -1.10 9.22 -3.82
C THR A 339 -2.28 8.25 -3.83
N ASN A 340 -2.02 6.96 -3.61
CA ASN A 340 -3.01 5.89 -3.59
C ASN A 340 -3.15 5.21 -2.23
N ALA A 341 -2.73 5.86 -1.15
CA ALA A 341 -2.93 5.45 0.23
C ALA A 341 -4.05 6.24 0.88
N ALA A 342 -4.82 5.65 1.77
CA ALA A 342 -5.84 6.38 2.52
C ALA A 342 -5.22 7.46 3.42
N GLY A 343 -4.09 7.17 4.06
CA GLY A 343 -3.40 8.11 4.92
C GLY A 343 -2.13 7.55 5.56
N TRP A 344 -1.46 8.38 6.32
CA TRP A 344 -0.16 8.06 6.96
C TRP A 344 -0.28 7.23 8.24
N ASP A 345 -1.49 7.05 8.80
CA ASP A 345 -1.70 6.27 10.02
C ASP A 345 -1.90 4.76 9.75
N MET A 346 -2.11 4.37 8.49
CA MET A 346 -2.52 3.01 8.12
C MET A 346 -1.61 1.92 8.66
N VAL A 347 -0.28 2.14 8.69
CA VAL A 347 0.68 1.15 9.18
C VAL A 347 0.55 0.95 10.69
N ASP A 348 0.42 2.04 11.45
CA ASP A 348 0.25 1.99 12.90
C ASP A 348 -1.11 1.38 13.27
N ASP A 349 -2.16 1.73 12.52
CA ASP A 349 -3.53 1.27 12.76
C ASP A 349 -3.68 -0.24 12.53
N ILE A 350 -3.16 -0.78 11.41
CA ILE A 350 -3.20 -2.22 11.16
C ILE A 350 -2.32 -3.00 12.14
N TRP A 351 -1.18 -2.43 12.55
CA TRP A 351 -0.32 -3.05 13.56
C TRP A 351 -1.05 -3.17 14.90
N ALA A 352 -1.68 -2.10 15.36
CA ALA A 352 -2.48 -2.13 16.58
C ALA A 352 -3.66 -3.10 16.49
N ALA A 353 -4.32 -3.18 15.32
CA ALA A 353 -5.38 -4.17 15.08
C ALA A 353 -4.84 -5.61 15.14
N ALA A 354 -3.69 -5.87 14.56
CA ALA A 354 -3.05 -7.19 14.62
C ALA A 354 -2.67 -7.59 16.05
N GLN A 355 -2.15 -6.66 16.84
CA GLN A 355 -1.88 -6.91 18.26
C GLN A 355 -3.15 -7.29 19.02
N ARG A 356 -4.28 -6.63 18.78
CA ARG A 356 -5.56 -7.02 19.39
C ARG A 356 -6.07 -8.37 18.89
N LEU A 357 -5.93 -8.64 17.59
CA LEU A 357 -6.35 -9.91 16.98
C LEU A 357 -5.63 -11.11 17.60
N PHE A 358 -4.33 -10.98 17.89
CA PHE A 358 -3.48 -12.04 18.42
C PHE A 358 -3.25 -11.94 19.93
N GLY A 359 -3.83 -10.95 20.62
CA GLY A 359 -3.79 -10.84 22.08
C GLY A 359 -2.42 -10.45 22.64
N THR A 360 -1.62 -9.67 21.91
CA THR A 360 -0.25 -9.28 22.28
C THR A 360 -0.11 -7.80 22.64
#